data_8a1856bbfe9cf8125f86016f0404d145
#
_entry.id   8a1856bbfe9cf8125f86016f0404d145
#
_cell.length_a   1.000
_cell.length_b   1.000
_cell.length_c   1.000
_cell.angle_alpha   90.00
_cell.angle_beta   90.00
_cell.angle_gamma   90.00
#
_symmetry.space_group_name_H-M   'P 1'
#
loop_
_entity.id
_entity.type
_entity.pdbx_description
1 polymer ?
#
loop_
_entity_poly.entity_id
_entity_poly.type
_entity_poly.pdbx_seq_one_letter_code
_entity_poly.pdbx_strand_id
1 'polypeptide(L)'
;MPDIADGLGFLLNHQVEDFGFYLVVRTDDALVVGEIGFVGPPADGVVAIGYAIVPVERGQGYATEAIRGLSDWALRQPGVGEVQAQTLPDNEPSARALLRAGFAEAEPGENVRRFARRGYPGLSAISSPPSES
;
A
#
# COMPACT_ATOMS: atom_id res chain seq x y z
N MET A 1 -11.88 8.50 -2.53
CA MET A 1 -11.50 7.10 -2.26
C MET A 1 -10.58 6.60 -3.35
N PRO A 2 -9.49 5.96 -2.99
CA PRO A 2 -8.60 5.43 -4.03
C PRO A 2 -9.26 4.30 -4.79
N ASP A 3 -8.87 4.11 -6.02
CA ASP A 3 -9.32 2.95 -6.78
C ASP A 3 -8.20 2.50 -7.70
N ILE A 4 -8.37 1.31 -8.25
CA ILE A 4 -7.35 0.67 -9.07
C ILE A 4 -7.94 0.48 -10.45
N ALA A 5 -7.17 0.81 -11.47
CA ALA A 5 -7.68 0.81 -12.81
C ALA A 5 -8.09 -0.57 -13.31
N ASP A 6 -7.34 -1.60 -12.98
CA ASP A 6 -7.49 -2.89 -13.66
C ASP A 6 -8.35 -3.89 -12.91
N GLY A 7 -9.63 -3.63 -12.81
CA GLY A 7 -10.55 -4.62 -12.32
C GLY A 7 -10.70 -4.70 -10.81
N LEU A 8 -10.00 -3.86 -10.08
CA LEU A 8 -10.16 -3.77 -8.64
C LEU A 8 -10.55 -2.37 -8.24
N GLY A 9 -11.28 -2.27 -7.15
CA GLY A 9 -11.63 -1.00 -6.57
C GLY A 9 -11.51 -1.10 -5.07
N PHE A 10 -11.48 0.05 -4.43
CA PHE A 10 -11.44 0.11 -2.97
C PHE A 10 -12.76 0.65 -2.45
N LEU A 11 -13.32 -0.06 -1.49
CA LEU A 11 -14.53 0.38 -0.82
C LEU A 11 -14.15 0.67 0.62
N LEU A 12 -14.37 1.89 1.07
CA LEU A 12 -14.01 2.26 2.43
C LEU A 12 -14.79 1.41 3.42
N ASN A 13 -14.06 0.68 4.24
CA ASN A 13 -14.65 -0.23 5.19
C ASN A 13 -14.90 0.44 6.53
N HIS A 14 -14.30 1.60 6.76
CA HIS A 14 -14.27 2.17 8.09
C HIS A 14 -14.24 3.69 7.95
N GLN A 15 -15.15 4.35 8.60
CA GLN A 15 -15.30 5.79 8.46
C GLN A 15 -14.25 6.53 9.27
N VAL A 16 -13.02 6.41 8.83
CA VAL A 16 -11.91 7.15 9.38
C VAL A 16 -11.37 7.94 8.21
N GLU A 17 -10.77 8.99 8.35
CA GLU A 17 -10.26 9.77 7.25
C GLU A 17 -9.66 8.92 6.13
N ASP A 18 -9.11 9.57 5.13
CA ASP A 18 -8.63 8.86 3.93
C ASP A 18 -7.61 7.77 4.22
N PHE A 19 -6.92 7.85 5.34
CA PHE A 19 -5.93 6.84 5.70
C PHE A 19 -6.54 5.72 6.55
N GLY A 20 -7.70 5.24 6.16
CA GLY A 20 -8.37 4.17 6.85
C GLY A 20 -8.18 2.81 6.20
N PHE A 21 -9.09 1.90 6.48
CA PHE A 21 -9.10 0.56 5.90
C PHE A 21 -10.13 0.47 4.79
N TYR A 22 -9.81 -0.34 3.79
CA TYR A 22 -10.65 -0.49 2.61
C TYR A 22 -10.85 -1.97 2.32
N LEU A 23 -12.01 -2.29 1.79
CA LEU A 23 -12.24 -3.60 1.18
C LEU A 23 -11.72 -3.52 -0.24
N VAL A 24 -11.06 -4.58 -0.68
CA VAL A 24 -10.60 -4.69 -2.05
C VAL A 24 -11.68 -5.46 -2.80
N VAL A 25 -12.23 -4.86 -3.82
CA VAL A 25 -13.40 -5.38 -4.51
C VAL A 25 -13.06 -5.62 -5.96
N ARG A 26 -13.40 -6.81 -6.45
CA ARG A 26 -13.25 -7.12 -7.86
C ARG A 26 -14.42 -6.44 -8.59
N THR A 27 -14.13 -5.59 -9.55
CA THR A 27 -15.16 -4.74 -10.14
C THR A 27 -16.11 -5.50 -11.06
N ASP A 28 -15.69 -6.64 -11.62
CA ASP A 28 -16.54 -7.42 -12.51
C ASP A 28 -17.80 -7.90 -11.84
N ASP A 29 -17.70 -8.37 -10.61
CA ASP A 29 -18.82 -8.99 -9.92
C ASP A 29 -19.00 -8.48 -8.51
N ALA A 30 -18.27 -7.43 -8.13
CA ALA A 30 -18.33 -6.82 -6.80
C ALA A 30 -17.93 -7.81 -5.69
N LEU A 31 -17.14 -8.82 -6.02
CA LEU A 31 -16.69 -9.77 -5.02
C LEU A 31 -15.57 -9.17 -4.19
N VAL A 32 -15.70 -9.25 -2.86
CA VAL A 32 -14.65 -8.79 -1.96
C VAL A 32 -13.55 -9.84 -1.96
N VAL A 33 -12.36 -9.44 -2.36
CA VAL A 33 -11.22 -10.37 -2.45
C VAL A 33 -10.20 -10.13 -1.36
N GLY A 34 -10.36 -9.10 -0.56
CA GLY A 34 -9.45 -8.86 0.54
C GLY A 34 -9.69 -7.52 1.20
N GLU A 35 -8.77 -7.16 2.07
CA GLU A 35 -8.81 -5.85 2.70
C GLU A 35 -7.40 -5.29 2.74
N ILE A 36 -7.30 -3.97 2.73
CA ILE A 36 -6.03 -3.29 2.77
C ILE A 36 -6.25 -1.94 3.45
N GLY A 37 -5.28 -1.47 4.18
CA GLY A 37 -5.45 -0.20 4.83
C GLY A 37 -4.18 0.34 5.43
N PHE A 38 -4.33 1.47 6.09
CA PHE A 38 -3.21 2.15 6.71
C PHE A 38 -3.19 1.87 8.20
N VAL A 39 -1.98 1.67 8.71
CA VAL A 39 -1.78 1.44 10.14
C VAL A 39 -1.53 2.80 10.75
N GLY A 40 -2.59 3.57 10.90
CA GLY A 40 -2.52 4.91 11.46
C GLY A 40 -2.23 5.98 10.41
N PRO A 41 -2.32 7.23 10.81
CA PRO A 41 -2.06 8.35 9.89
C PRO A 41 -0.58 8.51 9.62
N PRO A 42 -0.23 9.27 8.57
CA PRO A 42 1.19 9.52 8.29
C PRO A 42 1.88 10.22 9.44
N ALA A 43 3.14 9.87 9.66
CA ALA A 43 3.97 10.51 10.66
C ALA A 43 5.34 10.72 10.03
N ASP A 44 5.81 11.97 10.07
CA ASP A 44 7.11 12.34 9.50
C ASP A 44 7.25 11.90 8.04
N GLY A 45 6.16 12.03 7.30
CA GLY A 45 6.18 11.70 5.87
C GLY A 45 6.07 10.22 5.57
N VAL A 46 5.85 9.38 6.56
CA VAL A 46 5.83 7.93 6.40
C VAL A 46 4.47 7.39 6.82
N VAL A 47 3.91 6.49 6.02
CA VAL A 47 2.70 5.78 6.40
C VAL A 47 2.92 4.29 6.19
N ALA A 48 2.32 3.47 7.04
CA ALA A 48 2.46 2.02 6.95
C ALA A 48 1.15 1.41 6.49
N ILE A 49 1.23 0.31 5.75
CA ILE A 49 0.05 -0.39 5.27
C ILE A 49 0.04 -1.83 5.76
N GLY A 50 -1.18 -2.39 5.84
CA GLY A 50 -1.39 -3.79 6.11
C GLY A 50 -2.47 -4.30 5.18
N TYR A 51 -2.46 -5.61 4.89
CA TYR A 51 -3.40 -6.16 3.92
C TYR A 51 -3.58 -7.66 4.11
N ALA A 52 -4.68 -8.17 3.57
CA ALA A 52 -4.97 -9.59 3.52
C ALA A 52 -5.85 -9.88 2.32
N ILE A 53 -5.51 -10.95 1.59
CA ILE A 53 -6.33 -11.40 0.45
C ILE A 53 -6.97 -12.72 0.87
N VAL A 54 -8.27 -12.87 0.58
CA VAL A 54 -8.96 -14.11 0.96
C VAL A 54 -8.28 -15.29 0.29
N PRO A 55 -8.17 -16.42 0.98
CA PRO A 55 -7.35 -17.54 0.50
C PRO A 55 -7.72 -18.04 -0.89
N VAL A 56 -9.01 -18.14 -1.20
CA VAL A 56 -9.41 -18.67 -2.50
C VAL A 56 -9.09 -17.73 -3.65
N GLU A 57 -8.78 -16.48 -3.35
CA GLU A 57 -8.44 -15.49 -4.38
C GLU A 57 -6.96 -15.23 -4.47
N ARG A 58 -6.15 -15.96 -3.71
CA ARG A 58 -4.71 -15.77 -3.77
C ARG A 58 -4.17 -16.32 -5.09
N GLY A 59 -3.05 -15.76 -5.52
CA GLY A 59 -2.45 -16.20 -6.77
C GLY A 59 -2.99 -15.50 -8.00
N GLN A 60 -3.94 -14.57 -7.81
CA GLN A 60 -4.53 -13.85 -8.93
C GLN A 60 -3.86 -12.50 -9.17
N GLY A 61 -2.83 -12.17 -8.39
CA GLY A 61 -2.19 -10.86 -8.51
C GLY A 61 -2.91 -9.75 -7.78
N TYR A 62 -3.96 -10.07 -7.05
CA TYR A 62 -4.75 -9.04 -6.37
C TYR A 62 -3.94 -8.31 -5.31
N ALA A 63 -3.09 -9.02 -4.57
CA ALA A 63 -2.29 -8.38 -3.54
C ALA A 63 -1.36 -7.34 -4.16
N THR A 64 -0.68 -7.72 -5.24
CA THR A 64 0.23 -6.80 -5.91
C THR A 64 -0.51 -5.56 -6.40
N GLU A 65 -1.68 -5.76 -7.02
CA GLU A 65 -2.44 -4.64 -7.56
C GLU A 65 -2.99 -3.74 -6.45
N ALA A 66 -3.49 -4.35 -5.38
CA ALA A 66 -4.04 -3.58 -4.28
C ALA A 66 -2.94 -2.77 -3.59
N ILE A 67 -1.80 -3.39 -3.34
CA ILE A 67 -0.68 -2.70 -2.71
C ILE A 67 -0.20 -1.55 -3.58
N ARG A 68 -0.07 -1.81 -4.88
CA ARG A 68 0.38 -0.77 -5.80
C ARG A 68 -0.61 0.39 -5.85
N GLY A 69 -1.89 0.08 -5.96
CA GLY A 69 -2.91 1.13 -6.03
C GLY A 69 -2.96 1.98 -4.78
N LEU A 70 -2.94 1.33 -3.61
CA LEU A 70 -3.01 2.08 -2.37
C LEU A 70 -1.74 2.89 -2.14
N SER A 71 -0.57 2.32 -2.43
CA SER A 71 0.66 3.06 -2.24
C SER A 71 0.80 4.19 -3.26
N ASP A 72 0.32 3.99 -4.50
CA ASP A 72 0.29 5.09 -5.48
C ASP A 72 -0.54 6.24 -4.95
N TRP A 73 -1.72 5.94 -4.42
CA TRP A 73 -2.58 6.97 -3.88
C TRP A 73 -1.91 7.69 -2.71
N ALA A 74 -1.33 6.91 -1.80
CA ALA A 74 -0.70 7.50 -0.62
C ALA A 74 0.45 8.43 -0.99
N LEU A 75 1.26 8.03 -1.95
CA LEU A 75 2.41 8.84 -2.35
C LEU A 75 2.01 10.13 -3.07
N ARG A 76 0.75 10.22 -3.50
CA ARG A 76 0.24 11.45 -4.09
C ARG A 76 -0.33 12.41 -3.04
N GLN A 77 -0.46 11.96 -1.80
CA GLN A 77 -1.01 12.81 -0.76
C GLN A 77 0.05 13.77 -0.24
N PRO A 78 -0.35 15.00 0.07
CA PRO A 78 0.62 15.98 0.59
C PRO A 78 1.27 15.46 1.86
N GLY A 79 2.57 15.60 1.93
CA GLY A 79 3.31 15.23 3.13
C GLY A 79 3.68 13.77 3.23
N VAL A 80 3.30 12.94 2.25
CA VAL A 80 3.66 11.52 2.28
C VAL A 80 4.77 11.28 1.28
N GLY A 81 5.92 10.83 1.77
CA GLY A 81 7.05 10.53 0.91
C GLY A 81 7.43 9.06 0.90
N GLU A 82 6.88 8.28 1.79
CA GLU A 82 7.26 6.88 1.90
C GLU A 82 6.11 6.05 2.44
N VAL A 83 5.93 4.86 1.85
CA VAL A 83 4.96 3.88 2.33
C VAL A 83 5.75 2.66 2.78
N GLN A 84 5.46 2.16 3.97
CA GLN A 84 6.14 1.00 4.53
C GLN A 84 5.17 -0.15 4.73
N ALA A 85 5.72 -1.37 4.70
CA ALA A 85 4.94 -2.57 4.97
C ALA A 85 5.84 -3.60 5.62
N GLN A 86 5.24 -4.52 6.36
CA GLN A 86 5.98 -5.58 7.03
C GLN A 86 5.37 -6.93 6.69
N THR A 87 6.19 -7.96 6.67
CA THR A 87 5.72 -9.34 6.54
C THR A 87 6.42 -10.18 7.58
N LEU A 88 5.83 -11.34 7.88
CA LEU A 88 6.53 -12.33 8.66
C LEU A 88 7.72 -12.86 7.84
N PRO A 89 8.78 -13.31 8.50
CA PRO A 89 10.00 -13.69 7.76
C PRO A 89 9.80 -14.79 6.74
N ASP A 90 8.86 -15.69 6.98
CA ASP A 90 8.63 -16.82 6.08
C ASP A 90 7.46 -16.62 5.13
N ASN A 91 6.91 -15.42 5.07
CA ASN A 91 5.77 -15.15 4.19
C ASN A 91 6.27 -14.69 2.82
N GLU A 92 6.78 -15.64 2.03
CA GLU A 92 7.33 -15.33 0.72
C GLU A 92 6.31 -14.75 -0.26
N PRO A 93 5.08 -15.25 -0.31
CA PRO A 93 4.12 -14.67 -1.24
C PRO A 93 3.89 -13.18 -0.99
N SER A 94 3.82 -12.79 0.28
CA SER A 94 3.63 -11.38 0.62
C SER A 94 4.84 -10.55 0.22
N ALA A 95 6.04 -11.07 0.49
CA ALA A 95 7.26 -10.38 0.12
C ALA A 95 7.33 -10.16 -1.40
N ARG A 96 6.98 -11.20 -2.17
CA ARG A 96 6.99 -11.07 -3.62
C ARG A 96 5.98 -10.05 -4.13
N ALA A 97 4.80 -10.02 -3.50
CA ALA A 97 3.79 -9.05 -3.89
C ALA A 97 4.27 -7.62 -3.64
N LEU A 98 4.93 -7.39 -2.52
CA LEU A 98 5.47 -6.07 -2.22
C LEU A 98 6.55 -5.67 -3.23
N LEU A 99 7.44 -6.59 -3.55
CA LEU A 99 8.47 -6.30 -4.54
C LEU A 99 7.88 -5.97 -5.90
N ARG A 100 6.86 -6.74 -6.31
CA ARG A 100 6.20 -6.49 -7.59
C ARG A 100 5.44 -5.17 -7.60
N ALA A 101 4.99 -4.73 -6.44
CA ALA A 101 4.27 -3.47 -6.33
C ALA A 101 5.21 -2.26 -6.27
N GLY A 102 6.51 -2.48 -6.33
CA GLY A 102 7.46 -1.39 -6.36
C GLY A 102 8.16 -1.10 -5.05
N PHE A 103 7.94 -1.94 -4.06
CA PHE A 103 8.64 -1.79 -2.77
C PHE A 103 10.02 -2.42 -2.86
N ALA A 104 10.93 -1.91 -2.05
CA ALA A 104 12.26 -2.50 -1.89
C ALA A 104 12.39 -2.98 -0.46
N GLU A 105 13.10 -4.07 -0.28
CA GLU A 105 13.31 -4.59 1.06
C GLU A 105 14.27 -3.69 1.82
N ALA A 106 13.95 -3.40 3.07
CA ALA A 106 14.72 -2.52 3.93
C ALA A 106 15.30 -3.34 5.08
N GLU A 107 15.96 -2.64 6.00
CA GLU A 107 16.51 -3.30 7.19
C GLU A 107 15.41 -4.05 7.91
N PRO A 108 15.61 -5.33 8.23
CA PRO A 108 14.57 -6.07 8.92
C PRO A 108 14.40 -5.60 10.35
N GLY A 109 13.20 -5.79 10.86
CA GLY A 109 12.92 -5.57 12.25
C GLY A 109 13.03 -6.88 13.02
N GLU A 110 12.59 -6.86 14.27
CA GLU A 110 12.61 -8.05 15.07
C GLU A 110 11.47 -8.96 14.63
N ASN A 111 11.82 -10.12 14.08
CA ASN A 111 10.87 -11.11 13.60
C ASN A 111 9.98 -10.63 12.47
N VAL A 112 10.37 -9.61 11.74
CA VAL A 112 9.62 -9.12 10.58
C VAL A 112 10.59 -8.70 9.49
N ARG A 113 10.14 -8.85 8.25
CA ARG A 113 10.82 -8.26 7.10
C ARG A 113 10.14 -6.92 6.82
N ARG A 114 10.91 -5.94 6.45
CA ARG A 114 10.39 -4.60 6.19
C ARG A 114 10.62 -4.22 4.75
N PHE A 115 9.65 -3.49 4.21
CA PHE A 115 9.70 -3.04 2.83
C PHE A 115 9.26 -1.57 2.79
N ALA A 116 9.77 -0.84 1.83
CA ALA A 116 9.43 0.57 1.69
C ALA A 116 9.35 0.94 0.22
N ARG A 117 8.44 1.85 -0.08
CA ARG A 117 8.29 2.43 -1.40
C ARG A 117 8.29 3.93 -1.24
N ARG A 118 9.16 4.62 -1.98
CA ARG A 118 9.26 6.07 -1.91
C ARG A 118 8.74 6.68 -3.18
N GLY A 119 8.27 7.92 -3.06
CA GLY A 119 7.85 8.66 -4.22
C GLY A 119 9.04 9.08 -5.06
N TYR A 120 8.78 9.53 -6.27
CA TYR A 120 9.83 10.03 -7.13
C TYR A 120 10.40 11.30 -6.53
N PRO A 121 11.72 11.44 -6.55
CA PRO A 121 12.34 12.66 -6.03
C PRO A 121 11.77 13.92 -6.65
N GLY A 122 11.41 13.87 -7.94
CA GLY A 122 10.84 15.03 -8.57
C GLY A 122 9.48 15.41 -8.00
N LEU A 123 8.66 14.41 -7.67
CA LEU A 123 7.38 14.69 -7.06
C LEU A 123 7.53 15.27 -5.67
N SER A 124 8.48 14.74 -4.91
CA SER A 124 8.75 15.27 -3.60
C SER A 124 9.21 16.72 -3.68
N ALA A 125 10.05 17.03 -4.65
CA ALA A 125 10.53 18.39 -4.82
C ALA A 125 9.41 19.34 -5.19
N ILE A 126 8.42 18.86 -5.95
CA ILE A 126 7.30 19.68 -6.34
C ILE A 126 6.42 19.98 -5.14
N SER A 127 6.20 19.02 -4.30
CA SER A 127 5.32 19.21 -3.16
C SER A 127 6.04 19.79 -1.95
N SER A 128 7.37 19.77 -1.94
CA SER A 128 8.16 20.27 -0.83
C SER A 128 8.85 21.57 -1.23
N PRO A 129 9.25 22.38 -0.25
CA PRO A 129 10.00 23.59 -0.59
C PRO A 129 11.29 23.23 -1.29
N PRO A 130 11.69 24.04 -2.25
CA PRO A 130 12.90 23.73 -3.01
C PRO A 130 14.17 23.62 -2.18
N SER A 131 14.15 24.18 -1.01
CA SER A 131 15.33 24.13 -0.16
C SER A 131 15.69 22.71 0.23
N GLU A 132 14.80 21.81 -0.06
CA GLU A 132 15.06 20.46 0.26
C GLU A 132 16.10 19.84 -0.56
N SER A 133 16.37 20.36 -1.66
CA SER A 133 17.29 19.75 -2.61
C SER A 133 18.54 19.17 -2.02
#